data_c4f243ec5f03b792728edc5ed61660f3
#
_entry.id   c4f243ec5f03b792728edc5ed61660f3
#
_cell.length_a   1.000
_cell.length_b   1.000
_cell.length_c   1.000
_cell.angle_alpha   90.00
_cell.angle_beta   90.00
_cell.angle_gamma   90.00
#
_symmetry.space_group_name_H-M   'P 1'
#
loop_
_entity.id
_entity.type
_entity.pdbx_description
1 polymer ?
#
loop_
_entity_poly.entity_id
_entity_poly.type
_entity_poly.pdbx_seq_one_letter_code
_entity_poly.pdbx_strand_id
1 'polypeptide(L)'
;MLLGPAFIAVGDGTSTFGRVAIESGRIADVLPADGDADYPLPQGSSIAPGLIDVHTNGADEYLFNRDQGQAVAVVSRAYARLGATGFVAGVITAPWESMLHAASDIVEAANELEEEPPQGARCLGVHFEGPFLNSKFRRIHRHEWLLPASAQRAKEMIEACRGACLLVTMAPEVDGASDALRVFLDNGVVCSAGHTATRYREGMLAIGLGFRSLTHAFNGMPPLDHRDPSLLAAFIQDRRTLVQVICDGYHVSPVMIDILHRTLGDRVVLVTDNMPASDPGYRVEGGVMRSEDGTIAGSALAIDDALRNYMSYAQIPFAQAIVAATHAPARLIGHESEMGRVTRGARADLSFWDREYGVIATMVGGRFVYNRLEVPV
;
A
#
# COMPACT_ATOMS: atom_id res chain seq x y z
N MET A 1 -12.71 -25.95 -4.16
CA MET A 1 -13.51 -24.89 -4.83
C MET A 1 -12.84 -24.53 -6.14
N LEU A 2 -13.61 -24.48 -7.22
CA LEU A 2 -13.13 -24.15 -8.57
C LEU A 2 -13.86 -22.91 -9.09
N LEU A 3 -13.11 -21.87 -9.43
CA LEU A 3 -13.60 -20.55 -9.87
C LEU A 3 -13.34 -20.35 -11.37
N GLY A 4 -14.27 -19.74 -12.08
CA GLY A 4 -14.08 -19.37 -13.50
C GLY A 4 -15.09 -20.04 -14.44
N PRO A 5 -14.81 -20.10 -15.77
CA PRO A 5 -13.60 -19.57 -16.41
C PRO A 5 -13.55 -18.04 -16.44
N ALA A 6 -12.33 -17.49 -16.41
CA ALA A 6 -12.09 -16.04 -16.44
C ALA A 6 -10.70 -15.71 -17.01
N PHE A 7 -10.44 -14.44 -17.32
CA PHE A 7 -9.08 -13.95 -17.52
C PHE A 7 -8.39 -13.88 -16.16
N ILE A 8 -7.24 -14.53 -16.01
CA ILE A 8 -6.47 -14.59 -14.77
C ILE A 8 -5.22 -13.73 -14.95
N ALA A 9 -5.18 -12.56 -14.30
CA ALA A 9 -3.97 -11.77 -14.20
C ALA A 9 -3.08 -12.40 -13.12
N VAL A 10 -1.91 -12.90 -13.50
CA VAL A 10 -1.06 -13.72 -12.61
C VAL A 10 -0.40 -12.89 -11.50
N GLY A 11 -0.22 -11.59 -11.72
CA GLY A 11 0.49 -10.69 -10.79
C GLY A 11 1.97 -10.54 -11.12
N ASP A 12 2.40 -10.97 -12.30
CA ASP A 12 3.76 -10.81 -12.84
C ASP A 12 3.80 -10.05 -14.18
N GLY A 13 2.67 -9.42 -14.53
CA GLY A 13 2.49 -8.71 -15.80
C GLY A 13 1.88 -9.57 -16.91
N THR A 14 1.69 -10.87 -16.67
CA THR A 14 1.08 -11.80 -17.61
C THR A 14 -0.37 -12.14 -17.27
N SER A 15 -1.11 -12.68 -18.22
CA SER A 15 -2.45 -13.20 -18.00
C SER A 15 -2.68 -14.49 -18.79
N THR A 16 -3.60 -15.31 -18.32
CA THR A 16 -4.09 -16.51 -18.99
C THR A 16 -5.60 -16.60 -18.91
N PHE A 17 -6.25 -17.40 -19.76
CA PHE A 17 -7.68 -17.68 -19.64
C PHE A 17 -7.86 -19.08 -19.08
N GLY A 18 -8.56 -19.21 -17.96
CA GLY A 18 -8.64 -20.49 -17.26
C GLY A 18 -9.50 -20.44 -16.01
N ARG A 19 -9.29 -21.41 -15.13
CA ARG A 19 -9.99 -21.59 -13.85
C ARG A 19 -8.98 -21.63 -12.70
N VAL A 20 -9.36 -21.12 -11.53
CA VAL A 20 -8.53 -21.16 -10.32
C VAL A 20 -9.10 -22.20 -9.36
N ALA A 21 -8.30 -23.21 -9.02
CA ALA A 21 -8.62 -24.19 -8.00
C ALA A 21 -8.10 -23.73 -6.62
N ILE A 22 -8.97 -23.83 -5.62
CA ILE A 22 -8.66 -23.42 -4.24
C ILE A 22 -8.90 -24.59 -3.30
N GLU A 23 -7.91 -24.86 -2.45
CA GLU A 23 -7.97 -25.88 -1.39
C GLU A 23 -7.38 -25.30 -0.09
N SER A 24 -8.10 -25.47 1.02
CA SER A 24 -7.65 -25.04 2.35
C SER A 24 -7.15 -23.58 2.41
N GLY A 25 -7.86 -22.68 1.71
CA GLY A 25 -7.55 -21.25 1.70
C GLY A 25 -6.35 -20.86 0.85
N ARG A 26 -5.80 -21.79 0.06
CA ARG A 26 -4.66 -21.56 -0.85
C ARG A 26 -5.03 -21.91 -2.29
N ILE A 27 -4.30 -21.32 -3.23
CA ILE A 27 -4.39 -21.63 -4.64
C ILE A 27 -3.75 -23.01 -4.87
N ALA A 28 -4.56 -23.99 -5.26
CA ALA A 28 -4.10 -25.33 -5.55
C ALA A 28 -3.48 -25.42 -6.96
N ASP A 29 -4.15 -24.81 -7.95
CA ASP A 29 -3.67 -24.77 -9.34
C ASP A 29 -4.42 -23.72 -10.18
N VAL A 30 -3.86 -23.41 -11.36
CA VAL A 30 -4.52 -22.69 -12.44
C VAL A 30 -4.75 -23.69 -13.58
N LEU A 31 -6.01 -23.98 -13.88
CA LEU A 31 -6.44 -25.04 -14.80
C LEU A 31 -6.91 -24.45 -16.14
N PRO A 32 -6.92 -25.23 -17.24
CA PRO A 32 -7.57 -24.85 -18.49
C PRO A 32 -9.02 -24.40 -18.30
N ALA A 33 -9.54 -23.62 -19.25
CA ALA A 33 -10.88 -23.07 -19.17
C ALA A 33 -12.01 -24.10 -19.35
N ASP A 34 -11.69 -25.28 -19.87
CA ASP A 34 -12.68 -26.32 -20.20
C ASP A 34 -13.25 -27.00 -18.94
N GLY A 35 -14.53 -27.30 -18.95
CA GLY A 35 -15.27 -28.01 -17.90
C GLY A 35 -15.99 -27.10 -16.91
N ASP A 36 -16.72 -27.72 -16.00
CA ASP A 36 -17.55 -27.03 -15.03
C ASP A 36 -16.72 -26.36 -13.93
N ALA A 37 -17.29 -25.35 -13.30
CA ALA A 37 -16.75 -24.67 -12.13
C ALA A 37 -17.80 -24.63 -11.01
N ASP A 38 -17.35 -24.70 -9.75
CA ASP A 38 -18.25 -24.55 -8.60
C ASP A 38 -18.83 -23.12 -8.56
N TYR A 39 -18.04 -22.15 -9.01
CA TYR A 39 -18.42 -20.73 -9.11
C TYR A 39 -18.17 -20.24 -10.52
N PRO A 40 -19.14 -20.35 -11.45
CA PRO A 40 -19.03 -19.77 -12.78
C PRO A 40 -19.03 -18.25 -12.69
N LEU A 41 -18.11 -17.61 -13.41
CA LEU A 41 -18.00 -16.15 -13.45
C LEU A 41 -18.68 -15.58 -14.69
N PRO A 42 -19.23 -14.35 -14.61
CA PRO A 42 -19.79 -13.66 -15.79
C PRO A 42 -18.77 -13.56 -16.92
N GLN A 43 -19.25 -13.62 -18.16
CA GLN A 43 -18.39 -13.52 -19.34
C GLN A 43 -17.62 -12.19 -19.36
N GLY A 44 -16.31 -12.26 -19.57
CA GLY A 44 -15.43 -11.09 -19.59
C GLY A 44 -14.90 -10.71 -18.22
N SER A 45 -15.23 -11.48 -17.16
CA SER A 45 -14.63 -11.27 -15.84
C SER A 45 -13.15 -11.57 -15.82
N SER A 46 -12.46 -10.92 -14.88
CA SER A 46 -11.05 -11.19 -14.56
C SER A 46 -10.91 -11.60 -13.09
N ILE A 47 -9.99 -12.53 -12.83
CA ILE A 47 -9.46 -12.87 -11.51
C ILE A 47 -8.06 -12.29 -11.42
N ALA A 48 -7.74 -11.63 -10.31
CA ALA A 48 -6.41 -11.14 -10.03
C ALA A 48 -6.04 -11.42 -8.57
N PRO A 49 -4.77 -11.30 -8.17
CA PRO A 49 -4.42 -11.22 -6.75
C PRO A 49 -5.18 -10.05 -6.11
N GLY A 50 -5.53 -10.17 -4.84
CA GLY A 50 -6.13 -9.08 -4.09
C GLY A 50 -5.18 -7.88 -3.99
N LEU A 51 -5.74 -6.67 -4.04
CA LEU A 51 -4.97 -5.43 -3.91
C LEU A 51 -4.39 -5.32 -2.50
N ILE A 52 -3.24 -4.68 -2.40
CA ILE A 52 -2.53 -4.41 -1.14
C ILE A 52 -2.17 -2.93 -1.12
N ASP A 53 -2.64 -2.20 -0.11
CA ASP A 53 -2.26 -0.81 0.11
C ASP A 53 -1.32 -0.71 1.31
N VAL A 54 -0.07 -0.32 1.08
CA VAL A 54 0.95 -0.23 2.13
C VAL A 54 1.06 1.17 2.75
N HIS A 55 0.20 2.09 2.33
CA HIS A 55 0.16 3.45 2.86
C HIS A 55 -1.26 4.01 2.81
N THR A 56 -2.04 3.72 3.84
CA THR A 56 -3.38 4.25 4.05
C THR A 56 -3.54 4.76 5.47
N ASN A 57 -4.17 5.92 5.64
CA ASN A 57 -4.38 6.51 6.96
C ASN A 57 -5.76 6.19 7.55
N GLY A 58 -6.63 5.54 6.76
CA GLY A 58 -7.96 5.14 7.18
C GLY A 58 -8.91 4.86 6.01
N ALA A 59 -10.20 4.78 6.28
CA ALA A 59 -11.25 4.70 5.26
C ALA A 59 -12.61 5.08 5.85
N ASP A 60 -13.56 5.39 4.98
CA ASP A 60 -14.88 5.91 5.35
C ASP A 60 -14.70 7.14 6.28
N GLU A 61 -15.18 7.08 7.51
CA GLU A 61 -15.07 8.16 8.51
C GLU A 61 -13.95 7.92 9.54
N TYR A 62 -13.16 6.83 9.42
CA TYR A 62 -12.21 6.36 10.44
C TYR A 62 -10.76 6.63 10.04
N LEU A 63 -10.00 7.22 10.98
CA LEU A 63 -8.58 7.53 10.88
C LEU A 63 -7.80 6.73 11.94
N PHE A 64 -6.77 6.00 11.55
CA PHE A 64 -6.00 5.17 12.48
C PHE A 64 -5.40 5.94 13.67
N ASN A 65 -4.91 7.16 13.45
CA ASN A 65 -4.39 7.99 14.54
C ASN A 65 -5.43 8.38 15.58
N ARG A 66 -6.70 8.58 15.18
CA ARG A 66 -7.79 9.04 16.03
C ARG A 66 -8.59 7.87 16.62
N ASP A 67 -8.98 6.93 15.76
CA ASP A 67 -9.92 5.87 16.09
C ASP A 67 -9.21 4.53 16.39
N GLN A 68 -7.89 4.48 16.18
CA GLN A 68 -6.99 3.41 16.62
C GLN A 68 -7.50 2.01 16.20
N GLY A 69 -7.57 1.07 17.11
CA GLY A 69 -8.04 -0.29 16.85
C GLY A 69 -9.47 -0.36 16.31
N GLN A 70 -10.34 0.59 16.65
CA GLN A 70 -11.72 0.63 16.12
C GLN A 70 -11.75 0.85 14.60
N ALA A 71 -10.75 1.55 14.06
CA ALA A 71 -10.64 1.78 12.61
C ALA A 71 -10.37 0.48 11.85
N VAL A 72 -9.69 -0.49 12.45
CA VAL A 72 -9.22 -1.70 11.74
C VAL A 72 -10.37 -2.48 11.11
N ALA A 73 -11.41 -2.77 11.86
CA ALA A 73 -12.57 -3.53 11.36
C ALA A 73 -13.37 -2.77 10.29
N VAL A 74 -13.46 -1.43 10.39
CA VAL A 74 -14.15 -0.59 9.40
C VAL A 74 -13.35 -0.53 8.11
N VAL A 75 -12.05 -0.22 8.20
CA VAL A 75 -11.14 -0.16 7.06
C VAL A 75 -11.07 -1.54 6.37
N SER A 76 -10.99 -2.63 7.14
CA SER A 76 -11.00 -4.00 6.63
C SER A 76 -12.20 -4.24 5.68
N ARG A 77 -13.41 -3.90 6.10
CA ARG A 77 -14.62 -4.06 5.27
C ARG A 77 -14.68 -3.07 4.11
N ALA A 78 -14.22 -1.83 4.31
CA ALA A 78 -14.16 -0.83 3.26
C ALA A 78 -13.23 -1.28 2.13
N TYR A 79 -12.04 -1.73 2.47
CA TYR A 79 -11.02 -2.19 1.52
C TYR A 79 -11.46 -3.45 0.76
N ALA A 80 -12.19 -4.37 1.42
CA ALA A 80 -12.76 -5.53 0.72
C ALA A 80 -13.69 -5.12 -0.43
N ARG A 81 -14.48 -4.05 -0.28
CA ARG A 81 -15.33 -3.54 -1.37
C ARG A 81 -14.54 -3.00 -2.57
N LEU A 82 -13.28 -2.66 -2.35
CA LEU A 82 -12.36 -2.10 -3.36
C LEU A 82 -11.44 -3.18 -3.98
N GLY A 83 -11.69 -4.47 -3.72
CA GLY A 83 -10.85 -5.55 -4.23
C GLY A 83 -9.55 -5.76 -3.46
N ALA A 84 -9.36 -5.05 -2.34
CA ALA A 84 -8.18 -5.22 -1.52
C ALA A 84 -8.35 -6.39 -0.54
N THR A 85 -7.27 -7.16 -0.38
CA THR A 85 -7.18 -8.28 0.56
C THR A 85 -6.21 -8.00 1.70
N GLY A 86 -5.45 -6.92 1.60
CA GLY A 86 -4.54 -6.49 2.64
C GLY A 86 -4.28 -4.98 2.62
N PHE A 87 -3.98 -4.44 3.78
CA PHE A 87 -3.50 -3.07 3.95
C PHE A 87 -2.52 -2.97 5.11
N VAL A 88 -1.68 -1.94 5.09
CA VAL A 88 -0.80 -1.58 6.21
C VAL A 88 -1.33 -0.28 6.80
N ALA A 89 -1.66 -0.30 8.10
CA ALA A 89 -2.26 0.83 8.78
C ALA A 89 -1.25 1.95 9.01
N GLY A 90 -1.53 3.14 8.48
CA GLY A 90 -0.69 4.32 8.61
C GLY A 90 -0.89 5.02 9.95
N VAL A 91 0.19 5.17 10.71
CA VAL A 91 0.26 6.03 11.89
C VAL A 91 1.12 7.23 11.54
N ILE A 92 0.47 8.35 11.22
CA ILE A 92 1.16 9.60 10.88
C ILE A 92 1.69 10.30 12.12
N THR A 93 2.65 11.22 11.92
CA THR A 93 3.26 12.01 13.01
C THR A 93 2.21 12.66 13.90
N ALA A 94 2.29 12.36 15.19
CA ALA A 94 1.44 12.85 16.29
C ALA A 94 2.29 12.96 17.58
N PRO A 95 1.74 13.37 18.73
CA PRO A 95 2.45 13.24 20.00
C PRO A 95 2.97 11.82 20.22
N TRP A 96 4.22 11.69 20.66
CA TRP A 96 4.96 10.42 20.72
C TRP A 96 4.17 9.26 21.31
N GLU A 97 3.66 9.45 22.52
CA GLU A 97 2.89 8.42 23.24
C GLU A 97 1.60 8.04 22.49
N SER A 98 0.98 9.02 21.82
CA SER A 98 -0.25 8.76 21.02
C SER A 98 0.04 7.88 19.80
N MET A 99 1.21 8.06 19.16
CA MET A 99 1.61 7.20 18.03
C MET A 99 1.85 5.77 18.49
N LEU A 100 2.57 5.58 19.61
CA LEU A 100 2.85 4.26 20.15
C LEU A 100 1.57 3.56 20.61
N HIS A 101 0.67 4.27 21.24
CA HIS A 101 -0.62 3.75 21.68
C HIS A 101 -1.50 3.34 20.48
N ALA A 102 -1.63 4.21 19.49
CA ALA A 102 -2.36 3.90 18.28
C ALA A 102 -1.83 2.64 17.57
N ALA A 103 -0.51 2.50 17.46
CA ALA A 103 0.11 1.33 16.87
C ALA A 103 -0.20 0.05 17.65
N SER A 104 -0.12 0.11 19.00
CA SER A 104 -0.44 -1.03 19.87
C SER A 104 -1.89 -1.48 19.73
N ASP A 105 -2.84 -0.54 19.75
CA ASP A 105 -4.27 -0.83 19.63
C ASP A 105 -4.65 -1.37 18.26
N ILE A 106 -4.03 -0.84 17.19
CA ILE A 106 -4.20 -1.33 15.82
C ILE A 106 -3.77 -2.80 15.72
N VAL A 107 -2.59 -3.13 16.26
CA VAL A 107 -2.06 -4.50 16.22
C VAL A 107 -2.92 -5.45 17.04
N GLU A 108 -3.40 -5.02 18.21
CA GLU A 108 -4.29 -5.82 19.04
C GLU A 108 -5.61 -6.13 18.31
N ALA A 109 -6.26 -5.12 17.76
CA ALA A 109 -7.48 -5.30 16.98
C ALA A 109 -7.27 -6.14 15.69
N ALA A 110 -6.12 -6.01 15.04
CA ALA A 110 -5.77 -6.83 13.88
C ALA A 110 -5.63 -8.31 14.26
N ASN A 111 -4.99 -8.62 15.39
CA ASN A 111 -4.85 -9.99 15.88
C ASN A 111 -6.20 -10.59 16.28
N GLU A 112 -7.08 -9.84 16.94
CA GLU A 112 -8.44 -10.29 17.26
C GLU A 112 -9.25 -10.66 16.01
N LEU A 113 -9.11 -9.86 14.94
CA LEU A 113 -9.79 -10.15 13.66
C LEU A 113 -9.20 -11.35 12.91
N GLU A 114 -7.92 -11.68 13.12
CA GLU A 114 -7.29 -12.87 12.52
C GLU A 114 -7.74 -14.19 13.18
N GLU A 115 -8.20 -14.18 14.44
CA GLU A 115 -8.76 -15.35 15.14
C GLU A 115 -10.15 -15.76 14.60
N GLU A 116 -10.85 -14.83 13.95
CA GLU A 116 -12.16 -15.05 13.35
C GLU A 116 -12.07 -15.34 11.84
N PRO A 117 -13.07 -15.97 11.24
CA PRO A 117 -13.15 -16.05 9.79
C PRO A 117 -13.10 -14.67 9.16
N PRO A 118 -12.32 -14.46 8.09
CA PRO A 118 -12.11 -13.14 7.52
C PRO A 118 -13.45 -12.51 7.08
N GLN A 119 -13.66 -11.27 7.50
CA GLN A 119 -14.85 -10.47 7.17
C GLN A 119 -14.48 -9.27 6.26
N GLY A 120 -13.22 -9.12 5.89
CA GLY A 120 -12.69 -8.04 5.08
C GLY A 120 -11.23 -8.25 4.72
N ALA A 121 -10.58 -7.20 4.26
CA ALA A 121 -9.14 -7.16 4.01
C ALA A 121 -8.35 -7.27 5.32
N ARG A 122 -7.19 -7.92 5.29
CA ARG A 122 -6.34 -8.06 6.49
C ARG A 122 -5.56 -6.78 6.76
N CYS A 123 -5.49 -6.37 8.02
CA CYS A 123 -4.47 -5.44 8.49
C CYS A 123 -3.16 -6.21 8.63
N LEU A 124 -2.22 -5.97 7.71
CA LEU A 124 -0.95 -6.71 7.65
C LEU A 124 0.06 -6.25 8.69
N GLY A 125 -0.13 -5.05 9.24
CA GLY A 125 0.74 -4.42 10.22
C GLY A 125 0.65 -2.90 10.17
N VAL A 126 1.67 -2.24 10.72
CA VAL A 126 1.73 -0.79 10.88
C VAL A 126 2.83 -0.18 10.01
N HIS A 127 2.50 0.96 9.40
CA HIS A 127 3.40 1.88 8.75
C HIS A 127 3.47 3.18 9.56
N PHE A 128 4.60 3.49 10.15
CA PHE A 128 4.80 4.82 10.75
C PHE A 128 5.25 5.83 9.69
N GLU A 129 4.48 6.88 9.50
CA GLU A 129 4.91 8.02 8.70
C GLU A 129 5.45 9.13 9.61
N GLY A 130 6.76 9.12 9.78
CA GLY A 130 7.48 9.94 10.76
C GLY A 130 7.57 9.27 12.14
N PRO A 131 7.92 10.03 13.20
CA PRO A 131 8.11 11.48 13.28
C PRO A 131 9.52 11.97 12.86
N PHE A 132 10.37 11.12 12.34
CA PHE A 132 11.76 11.41 11.97
C PHE A 132 11.83 12.07 10.59
N LEU A 133 11.19 13.23 10.43
CA LEU A 133 11.00 13.94 9.17
C LEU A 133 11.76 15.26 9.13
N ASN A 134 12.13 15.72 7.94
CA ASN A 134 12.74 17.01 7.73
C ASN A 134 11.72 18.14 7.87
N SER A 135 11.96 19.10 8.74
CA SER A 135 11.04 20.19 9.06
C SER A 135 10.66 21.05 7.83
N LYS A 136 11.54 21.18 6.85
CA LYS A 136 11.29 21.94 5.61
C LYS A 136 10.33 21.21 4.66
N PHE A 137 10.32 19.87 4.69
CA PHE A 137 9.52 19.02 3.81
C PHE A 137 8.39 18.30 4.54
N ARG A 138 8.08 18.70 5.76
CA ARG A 138 7.10 18.07 6.66
C ARG A 138 5.64 18.10 6.15
N ARG A 139 5.32 18.98 5.19
CA ARG A 139 3.95 19.16 4.71
C ARG A 139 2.97 19.41 5.86
N ILE A 140 1.97 18.54 6.03
CA ILE A 140 0.93 18.63 7.06
C ILE A 140 1.41 18.17 8.45
N HIS A 141 2.50 17.44 8.55
CA HIS A 141 3.01 17.00 9.85
C HIS A 141 3.37 18.21 10.70
N ARG A 142 2.83 18.30 11.92
CA ARG A 142 3.05 19.46 12.79
C ARG A 142 4.50 19.49 13.27
N HIS A 143 5.12 20.66 13.17
CA HIS A 143 6.54 20.85 13.51
C HIS A 143 6.86 20.43 14.95
N GLU A 144 5.98 20.72 15.88
CA GLU A 144 6.13 20.42 17.32
C GLU A 144 6.14 18.92 17.65
N TRP A 145 5.73 18.07 16.71
CA TRP A 145 5.72 16.61 16.85
C TRP A 145 6.86 15.93 16.13
N LEU A 146 7.66 16.68 15.37
CA LEU A 146 8.86 16.13 14.73
C LEU A 146 9.92 15.87 15.80
N LEU A 147 10.56 14.72 15.71
CA LEU A 147 11.57 14.29 16.65
C LEU A 147 12.86 13.89 15.92
N PRO A 148 14.03 14.08 16.53
CA PRO A 148 15.25 13.43 16.04
C PRO A 148 15.10 11.92 16.17
N ALA A 149 15.66 11.18 15.23
CA ALA A 149 15.68 9.73 15.28
C ALA A 149 16.66 9.24 16.36
N SER A 150 16.45 8.05 16.87
CA SER A 150 17.41 7.36 17.74
C SER A 150 17.14 5.86 17.77
N ALA A 151 18.16 5.08 18.13
CA ALA A 151 18.01 3.63 18.34
C ALA A 151 16.94 3.30 19.40
N GLN A 152 16.84 4.13 20.46
CA GLN A 152 15.85 3.92 21.52
C GLN A 152 14.43 4.10 21.01
N ARG A 153 14.16 5.20 20.28
CA ARG A 153 12.83 5.46 19.68
C ARG A 153 12.43 4.40 18.65
N ALA A 154 13.39 3.93 17.84
CA ALA A 154 13.13 2.84 16.91
C ALA A 154 12.71 1.55 17.63
N LYS A 155 13.34 1.20 18.75
CA LYS A 155 12.94 0.06 19.59
C LYS A 155 11.53 0.23 20.15
N GLU A 156 11.20 1.40 20.70
CA GLU A 156 9.88 1.70 21.25
C GLU A 156 8.77 1.55 20.19
N MET A 157 9.01 2.02 18.95
CA MET A 157 8.07 1.83 17.82
C MET A 157 7.87 0.35 17.48
N ILE A 158 8.95 -0.44 17.45
CA ILE A 158 8.89 -1.89 17.17
C ILE A 158 8.16 -2.63 18.30
N GLU A 159 8.46 -2.29 19.54
CA GLU A 159 7.83 -2.87 20.74
C GLU A 159 6.33 -2.59 20.77
N ALA A 160 5.91 -1.35 20.46
CA ALA A 160 4.50 -0.98 20.37
C ALA A 160 3.73 -1.83 19.33
N CYS A 161 4.38 -2.18 18.24
CA CYS A 161 3.80 -3.02 17.18
C CYS A 161 3.89 -4.53 17.45
N ARG A 162 4.51 -4.98 18.55
CA ARG A 162 4.65 -6.43 18.87
C ARG A 162 5.14 -7.28 17.70
N GLY A 163 6.03 -6.75 16.87
CA GLY A 163 6.57 -7.40 15.66
C GLY A 163 5.82 -7.11 14.35
N ALA A 164 4.70 -6.39 14.39
CA ALA A 164 3.94 -6.01 13.19
C ALA A 164 4.29 -4.61 12.64
N CYS A 165 5.44 -4.05 13.01
CA CYS A 165 5.99 -2.85 12.36
C CYS A 165 6.58 -3.27 11.01
N LEU A 166 5.92 -2.92 9.91
CA LEU A 166 6.35 -3.35 8.56
C LEU A 166 7.12 -2.27 7.82
N LEU A 167 6.74 -1.01 8.00
CA LEU A 167 7.25 0.10 7.22
C LEU A 167 7.43 1.34 8.10
N VAL A 168 8.52 2.07 7.89
CA VAL A 168 8.76 3.38 8.50
C VAL A 168 9.17 4.37 7.43
N THR A 169 8.42 5.47 7.28
CA THR A 169 8.84 6.63 6.48
C THR A 169 9.65 7.57 7.35
N MET A 170 10.89 7.85 6.92
CA MET A 170 11.79 8.76 7.61
C MET A 170 12.70 9.50 6.64
N ALA A 171 13.19 10.67 7.04
CA ALA A 171 14.19 11.42 6.30
C ALA A 171 15.59 10.86 6.62
N PRO A 172 16.37 10.45 5.61
CA PRO A 172 17.71 9.86 5.84
C PRO A 172 18.71 10.81 6.50
N GLU A 173 18.50 12.11 6.35
CA GLU A 173 19.42 13.16 6.81
C GLU A 173 19.14 13.69 8.23
N VAL A 174 18.07 13.27 8.88
CA VAL A 174 17.78 13.76 10.24
C VAL A 174 18.75 13.18 11.27
N ASP A 175 18.96 13.92 12.35
CA ASP A 175 19.84 13.50 13.43
C ASP A 175 19.45 12.13 13.98
N GLY A 176 20.42 11.22 14.11
CA GLY A 176 20.23 9.87 14.61
C GLY A 176 19.60 8.88 13.61
N ALA A 177 19.33 9.29 12.37
CA ALA A 177 18.70 8.44 11.36
C ALA A 177 19.44 7.11 11.13
N SER A 178 20.77 7.13 11.07
CA SER A 178 21.57 5.91 10.87
C SER A 178 21.47 4.91 11.99
N ASP A 179 21.36 5.38 13.26
CA ASP A 179 21.22 4.50 14.41
C ASP A 179 19.81 3.87 14.47
N ALA A 180 18.77 4.67 14.21
CA ALA A 180 17.40 4.18 14.09
C ALA A 180 17.26 3.18 12.94
N LEU A 181 17.80 3.51 11.75
CA LEU A 181 17.79 2.66 10.57
C LEU A 181 18.34 1.26 10.88
N ARG A 182 19.49 1.19 11.57
CA ARG A 182 20.08 -0.12 11.94
C ARG A 182 19.12 -0.94 12.77
N VAL A 183 18.48 -0.35 13.78
CA VAL A 183 17.51 -1.04 14.61
C VAL A 183 16.31 -1.53 13.81
N PHE A 184 15.76 -0.70 12.89
CA PHE A 184 14.66 -1.12 12.03
C PHE A 184 15.07 -2.29 11.13
N LEU A 185 16.22 -2.22 10.47
CA LEU A 185 16.69 -3.28 9.57
C LEU A 185 16.97 -4.60 10.31
N ASP A 186 17.55 -4.55 11.51
CA ASP A 186 17.83 -5.72 12.35
C ASP A 186 16.54 -6.43 12.80
N ASN A 187 15.40 -5.74 12.75
CA ASN A 187 14.08 -6.28 13.07
C ASN A 187 13.18 -6.50 11.82
N GLY A 188 13.75 -6.46 10.62
CA GLY A 188 13.02 -6.72 9.38
C GLY A 188 12.09 -5.60 8.92
N VAL A 189 12.13 -4.43 9.56
CA VAL A 189 11.31 -3.29 9.18
C VAL A 189 11.86 -2.60 7.94
N VAL A 190 11.02 -2.34 6.96
CA VAL A 190 11.40 -1.62 5.74
C VAL A 190 11.48 -0.13 6.01
N CYS A 191 12.63 0.48 5.72
CA CYS A 191 12.77 1.93 5.78
C CYS A 191 12.53 2.56 4.41
N SER A 192 11.55 3.47 4.36
CA SER A 192 11.18 4.27 3.20
C SER A 192 11.67 5.70 3.38
N ALA A 193 12.34 6.25 2.38
CA ALA A 193 12.77 7.63 2.41
C ALA A 193 11.60 8.55 2.01
N GLY A 194 11.28 9.52 2.85
CA GLY A 194 10.21 10.48 2.59
C GLY A 194 10.30 11.70 3.49
N HIS A 195 9.56 12.75 3.18
CA HIS A 195 9.57 14.03 3.90
C HIS A 195 10.99 14.54 4.20
N THR A 196 11.81 14.66 3.15
CA THR A 196 13.26 14.75 3.23
C THR A 196 13.80 15.88 2.34
N ALA A 197 14.90 16.47 2.74
CA ALA A 197 15.68 17.40 1.91
C ALA A 197 16.80 16.68 1.12
N THR A 198 16.94 15.38 1.30
CA THR A 198 17.98 14.54 0.66
C THR A 198 17.96 14.68 -0.85
N ARG A 199 19.15 14.83 -1.44
CA ARG A 199 19.35 14.87 -2.87
C ARG A 199 19.97 13.58 -3.40
N TYR A 200 20.32 13.56 -4.68
CA TYR A 200 20.77 12.34 -5.37
C TYR A 200 21.95 11.63 -4.68
N ARG A 201 23.02 12.36 -4.32
CA ARG A 201 24.23 11.74 -3.75
C ARG A 201 23.97 11.13 -2.38
N GLU A 202 23.32 11.89 -1.52
CA GLU A 202 22.93 11.44 -0.19
C GLU A 202 21.88 10.31 -0.30
N GLY A 203 21.00 10.36 -1.30
CA GLY A 203 20.05 9.30 -1.62
C GLY A 203 20.73 7.98 -1.98
N MET A 204 21.79 8.02 -2.80
CA MET A 204 22.58 6.82 -3.10
C MET A 204 23.25 6.24 -1.84
N LEU A 205 23.73 7.12 -0.93
CA LEU A 205 24.26 6.67 0.37
C LEU A 205 23.16 6.03 1.24
N ALA A 206 21.98 6.66 1.32
CA ALA A 206 20.84 6.12 2.07
C ALA A 206 20.42 4.73 1.56
N ILE A 207 20.37 4.54 0.23
CA ILE A 207 20.11 3.22 -0.37
C ILE A 207 21.23 2.23 -0.01
N GLY A 208 22.48 2.69 -0.03
CA GLY A 208 23.64 1.91 0.41
C GLY A 208 23.54 1.45 1.87
N LEU A 209 22.97 2.28 2.75
CA LEU A 209 22.75 2.00 4.16
C LEU A 209 21.55 1.07 4.42
N GLY A 210 20.59 0.95 3.48
CA GLY A 210 19.48 0.00 3.64
C GLY A 210 18.09 0.54 3.35
N PHE A 211 17.92 1.81 2.97
CA PHE A 211 16.63 2.27 2.48
C PHE A 211 16.22 1.50 1.22
N ARG A 212 14.99 1.03 1.15
CA ARG A 212 14.49 0.19 0.05
C ARG A 212 13.24 0.74 -0.61
N SER A 213 12.60 1.74 -0.03
CA SER A 213 11.41 2.39 -0.59
C SER A 213 11.56 3.90 -0.61
N LEU A 214 10.87 4.53 -1.56
CA LEU A 214 10.62 5.96 -1.62
C LEU A 214 9.13 6.18 -1.39
N THR A 215 8.79 6.96 -0.38
CA THR A 215 7.40 7.28 -0.01
C THR A 215 6.85 8.30 -0.99
N HIS A 216 5.63 8.09 -1.48
CA HIS A 216 4.81 8.99 -2.33
C HIS A 216 5.64 9.93 -3.22
N ALA A 217 6.35 9.35 -4.20
CA ALA A 217 7.27 10.04 -5.10
C ALA A 217 6.79 11.43 -5.56
N PHE A 218 7.70 12.38 -5.64
CA PHE A 218 7.52 13.82 -5.90
C PHE A 218 6.95 14.64 -4.73
N ASN A 219 6.33 14.02 -3.74
CA ASN A 219 5.69 14.71 -2.62
C ASN A 219 6.63 14.74 -1.39
N GLY A 220 6.66 15.85 -0.67
CA GLY A 220 7.51 15.98 0.52
C GLY A 220 9.01 15.81 0.27
N MET A 221 9.51 16.18 -0.92
CA MET A 221 10.93 16.08 -1.30
C MET A 221 11.32 17.17 -2.31
N PRO A 222 12.64 17.40 -2.55
CA PRO A 222 13.10 18.30 -3.61
C PRO A 222 12.58 17.85 -4.99
N PRO A 223 12.28 18.80 -5.90
CA PRO A 223 11.83 18.47 -7.24
C PRO A 223 12.95 17.76 -8.04
N LEU A 224 12.54 16.96 -9.03
CA LEU A 224 13.46 16.34 -9.97
C LEU A 224 13.99 17.40 -10.94
N ASP A 225 15.23 17.84 -10.75
CA ASP A 225 15.92 18.82 -11.58
C ASP A 225 17.03 18.15 -12.39
N HIS A 226 17.27 18.64 -13.62
CA HIS A 226 18.24 18.03 -14.54
C HIS A 226 19.70 18.31 -14.18
N ARG A 227 20.00 19.33 -13.36
CA ARG A 227 21.36 19.67 -12.90
C ARG A 227 21.64 19.28 -11.46
N ASP A 228 20.59 19.20 -10.64
CA ASP A 228 20.65 18.81 -9.24
C ASP A 228 19.55 17.81 -8.95
N PRO A 229 19.68 16.55 -9.40
CA PRO A 229 18.67 15.52 -9.27
C PRO A 229 18.30 15.29 -7.81
N SER A 230 17.00 15.05 -7.58
CA SER A 230 16.49 14.76 -6.24
C SER A 230 16.78 13.33 -5.80
N LEU A 231 16.34 13.01 -4.57
CA LEU A 231 16.30 11.66 -4.05
C LEU A 231 15.61 10.67 -5.01
N LEU A 232 14.54 11.09 -5.69
CA LEU A 232 13.82 10.25 -6.66
C LEU A 232 14.75 9.69 -7.75
N ALA A 233 15.69 10.48 -8.25
CA ALA A 233 16.66 10.03 -9.26
C ALA A 233 17.54 8.87 -8.74
N ALA A 234 17.93 8.90 -7.47
CA ALA A 234 18.69 7.81 -6.85
C ALA A 234 17.86 6.52 -6.80
N PHE A 235 16.59 6.61 -6.39
CA PHE A 235 15.67 5.47 -6.34
C PHE A 235 15.27 4.95 -7.73
N ILE A 236 15.19 5.81 -8.73
CA ILE A 236 15.03 5.38 -10.11
C ILE A 236 16.23 4.56 -10.57
N GLN A 237 17.43 5.01 -10.28
CA GLN A 237 18.68 4.39 -10.76
C GLN A 237 18.96 3.05 -10.08
N ASP A 238 18.73 2.93 -8.79
CA ASP A 238 18.98 1.67 -8.05
C ASP A 238 17.82 0.68 -8.21
N ARG A 239 18.10 -0.45 -8.86
CA ARG A 239 17.08 -1.47 -9.17
C ARG A 239 16.57 -2.27 -7.96
N ARG A 240 17.19 -2.12 -6.79
CA ARG A 240 16.79 -2.81 -5.55
C ARG A 240 15.64 -2.09 -4.82
N THR A 241 15.30 -0.88 -5.24
CA THR A 241 14.33 -0.03 -4.57
C THR A 241 12.95 -0.09 -5.22
N LEU A 242 11.92 0.16 -4.43
CA LEU A 242 10.54 0.34 -4.87
C LEU A 242 10.11 1.80 -4.64
N VAL A 243 9.21 2.28 -5.47
CA VAL A 243 8.78 3.69 -5.46
C VAL A 243 7.27 3.76 -5.30
N GLN A 244 6.81 4.30 -4.18
CA GLN A 244 5.39 4.50 -3.91
C GLN A 244 4.87 5.73 -4.68
N VAL A 245 3.66 5.63 -5.22
CA VAL A 245 3.04 6.67 -6.04
C VAL A 245 1.55 6.79 -5.70
N ILE A 246 1.09 8.02 -5.44
CA ILE A 246 -0.33 8.37 -5.35
C ILE A 246 -0.81 8.67 -6.77
N CYS A 247 -1.68 7.81 -7.31
CA CYS A 247 -2.11 7.87 -8.71
C CYS A 247 -3.50 8.51 -8.86
N ASP A 248 -3.68 9.71 -8.30
CA ASP A 248 -4.95 10.46 -8.35
C ASP A 248 -4.99 11.55 -9.45
N GLY A 249 -3.86 11.81 -10.12
CA GLY A 249 -3.73 12.86 -11.12
C GLY A 249 -3.54 14.28 -10.56
N TYR A 250 -3.54 14.43 -9.24
CA TYR A 250 -3.36 15.71 -8.53
C TYR A 250 -2.02 15.77 -7.80
N HIS A 251 -1.67 14.74 -7.03
CA HIS A 251 -0.36 14.63 -6.37
C HIS A 251 0.76 14.47 -7.39
N VAL A 252 0.50 13.71 -8.45
CA VAL A 252 1.42 13.49 -9.57
C VAL A 252 0.63 13.58 -10.87
N SER A 253 1.10 14.40 -11.81
CA SER A 253 0.43 14.53 -13.09
C SER A 253 0.48 13.23 -13.89
N PRO A 254 -0.56 12.92 -14.72
CA PRO A 254 -0.61 11.70 -15.52
C PRO A 254 0.64 11.45 -16.37
N VAL A 255 1.21 12.47 -16.96
CA VAL A 255 2.44 12.37 -17.77
C VAL A 255 3.63 11.90 -16.92
N MET A 256 3.73 12.32 -15.65
CA MET A 256 4.82 11.87 -14.76
C MET A 256 4.60 10.44 -14.28
N ILE A 257 3.35 10.00 -14.16
CA ILE A 257 3.00 8.59 -13.89
C ILE A 257 3.48 7.69 -15.04
N ASP A 258 3.23 8.07 -16.30
CA ASP A 258 3.72 7.34 -17.48
C ASP A 258 5.26 7.27 -17.51
N ILE A 259 5.94 8.38 -17.25
CA ILE A 259 7.41 8.42 -17.17
C ILE A 259 7.92 7.49 -16.06
N LEU A 260 7.31 7.49 -14.88
CA LEU A 260 7.68 6.58 -13.80
C LEU A 260 7.47 5.12 -14.20
N HIS A 261 6.32 4.79 -14.81
CA HIS A 261 6.06 3.44 -15.28
C HIS A 261 7.13 2.95 -16.25
N ARG A 262 7.43 3.74 -17.30
CA ARG A 262 8.46 3.40 -18.31
C ARG A 262 9.85 3.22 -17.72
N THR A 263 10.14 3.91 -16.62
CA THR A 263 11.47 3.90 -15.99
C THR A 263 11.61 2.82 -14.93
N LEU A 264 10.56 2.57 -14.16
CA LEU A 264 10.56 1.70 -13.00
C LEU A 264 9.99 0.30 -13.30
N GLY A 265 9.00 0.20 -14.20
CA GLY A 265 8.31 -1.05 -14.49
C GLY A 265 7.62 -1.63 -13.25
N ASP A 266 7.98 -2.85 -12.86
CA ASP A 266 7.46 -3.59 -11.73
C ASP A 266 7.89 -3.06 -10.35
N ARG A 267 8.64 -1.96 -10.32
CA ARG A 267 9.08 -1.28 -9.09
C ARG A 267 8.16 -0.16 -8.63
N VAL A 268 7.11 0.15 -9.38
CA VAL A 268 6.05 1.06 -8.96
C VAL A 268 5.17 0.37 -7.93
N VAL A 269 4.87 1.06 -6.82
CA VAL A 269 3.93 0.63 -5.78
C VAL A 269 2.82 1.67 -5.70
N LEU A 270 1.60 1.29 -6.05
CA LEU A 270 0.45 2.16 -5.86
C LEU A 270 0.08 2.23 -4.38
N VAL A 271 -0.11 3.44 -3.90
CA VAL A 271 -0.59 3.72 -2.54
C VAL A 271 -1.69 4.77 -2.61
N THR A 272 -2.54 4.79 -1.61
CA THR A 272 -3.59 5.82 -1.54
C THR A 272 -3.15 7.04 -0.78
N ASP A 273 -2.44 6.89 0.32
CA ASP A 273 -2.19 7.97 1.29
C ASP A 273 -3.49 8.73 1.58
N ASN A 274 -4.60 7.96 1.69
CA ASN A 274 -5.92 8.53 1.83
C ASN A 274 -6.16 9.03 3.26
N MET A 275 -6.94 10.10 3.34
CA MET A 275 -7.42 10.66 4.60
C MET A 275 -8.95 10.66 4.60
N PRO A 276 -9.62 10.25 5.69
CA PRO A 276 -11.06 10.36 5.80
C PRO A 276 -11.54 11.81 5.66
N ALA A 277 -12.62 12.02 4.90
CA ALA A 277 -13.18 13.36 4.67
C ALA A 277 -13.76 14.01 5.95
N SER A 278 -13.98 13.24 6.99
CA SER A 278 -14.57 13.67 8.27
C SER A 278 -13.58 14.31 9.24
N ASP A 279 -12.29 14.35 8.93
CA ASP A 279 -11.34 15.05 9.80
C ASP A 279 -11.60 16.57 9.73
N PRO A 280 -11.97 17.23 10.86
CA PRO A 280 -12.41 18.62 10.85
C PRO A 280 -11.34 19.64 10.44
N GLY A 281 -10.08 19.24 10.38
CA GLY A 281 -8.98 20.10 9.90
C GLY A 281 -8.79 20.06 8.39
N TYR A 282 -9.59 19.26 7.65
CA TYR A 282 -9.40 19.04 6.23
C TYR A 282 -10.71 19.08 5.44
N ARG A 283 -10.61 19.37 4.15
CA ARG A 283 -11.75 19.37 3.23
C ARG A 283 -11.35 18.70 1.90
N VAL A 284 -12.32 18.04 1.28
CA VAL A 284 -12.14 17.53 -0.09
C VAL A 284 -12.37 18.68 -1.06
N GLU A 285 -11.38 19.00 -1.87
CA GLU A 285 -11.47 20.02 -2.90
C GLU A 285 -10.75 19.52 -4.17
N GLY A 286 -11.52 19.35 -5.26
CA GLY A 286 -10.99 18.90 -6.54
C GLY A 286 -10.44 17.45 -6.50
N GLY A 287 -10.94 16.58 -5.60
CA GLY A 287 -10.51 15.17 -5.51
C GLY A 287 -9.31 14.91 -4.58
N VAL A 288 -8.80 15.94 -3.90
CA VAL A 288 -7.73 15.84 -2.90
C VAL A 288 -8.16 16.38 -1.55
N MET A 289 -7.54 15.90 -0.49
CA MET A 289 -7.70 16.48 0.84
C MET A 289 -6.81 17.72 0.95
N ARG A 290 -7.39 18.83 1.49
CA ARG A 290 -6.66 20.07 1.75
C ARG A 290 -6.89 20.52 3.19
N SER A 291 -5.82 20.99 3.81
CA SER A 291 -5.86 21.71 5.07
C SER A 291 -6.44 23.13 4.89
N GLU A 292 -6.71 23.82 5.99
CA GLU A 292 -7.28 25.18 5.97
C GLU A 292 -6.41 26.18 5.19
N ASP A 293 -5.09 26.03 5.21
CA ASP A 293 -4.14 26.87 4.46
C ASP A 293 -4.00 26.47 2.98
N GLY A 294 -4.75 25.45 2.52
CA GLY A 294 -4.76 24.95 1.15
C GLY A 294 -3.68 23.95 0.81
N THR A 295 -2.84 23.55 1.78
CA THR A 295 -1.83 22.49 1.58
C THR A 295 -2.52 21.15 1.30
N ILE A 296 -2.02 20.38 0.32
CA ILE A 296 -2.49 19.01 0.09
C ILE A 296 -2.10 18.14 1.29
N ALA A 297 -3.06 17.41 1.81
CA ALA A 297 -3.00 16.69 3.09
C ALA A 297 -3.43 15.21 2.92
N GLY A 298 -2.85 14.53 1.95
CA GLY A 298 -3.26 13.19 1.56
C GLY A 298 -4.36 13.21 0.48
N SER A 299 -4.83 12.05 0.11
CA SER A 299 -5.77 11.87 -0.98
C SER A 299 -7.19 11.48 -0.50
N ALA A 300 -8.15 11.56 -1.41
CA ALA A 300 -9.47 10.91 -1.29
C ALA A 300 -9.55 9.68 -2.23
N LEU A 301 -8.41 9.11 -2.60
CA LEU A 301 -8.26 8.07 -3.60
C LEU A 301 -8.61 6.70 -3.02
N ALA A 302 -9.43 5.92 -3.72
CA ALA A 302 -9.59 4.50 -3.47
C ALA A 302 -8.52 3.69 -4.22
N ILE A 303 -8.11 2.54 -3.66
CA ILE A 303 -7.00 1.76 -4.24
C ILE A 303 -7.36 1.16 -5.62
N ASP A 304 -8.61 0.82 -5.87
CA ASP A 304 -9.10 0.36 -7.17
C ASP A 304 -9.17 1.49 -8.19
N ASP A 305 -9.49 2.74 -7.76
CA ASP A 305 -9.37 3.94 -8.60
C ASP A 305 -7.91 4.24 -8.93
N ALA A 306 -6.99 4.09 -7.96
CA ALA A 306 -5.55 4.21 -8.20
C ALA A 306 -5.09 3.27 -9.32
N LEU A 307 -5.57 2.01 -9.31
CA LEU A 307 -5.27 1.02 -10.33
C LEU A 307 -5.84 1.43 -11.71
N ARG A 308 -7.12 1.84 -11.77
CA ARG A 308 -7.75 2.29 -13.03
C ARG A 308 -7.06 3.53 -13.60
N ASN A 309 -6.71 4.48 -12.74
CA ASN A 309 -5.96 5.67 -13.13
C ASN A 309 -4.58 5.28 -13.68
N TYR A 310 -3.88 4.36 -13.02
CA TYR A 310 -2.56 3.92 -13.46
C TYR A 310 -2.62 3.24 -14.83
N MET A 311 -3.63 2.38 -15.07
CA MET A 311 -3.88 1.79 -16.38
C MET A 311 -4.06 2.89 -17.46
N SER A 312 -4.88 3.88 -17.15
CA SER A 312 -5.21 4.98 -18.07
C SER A 312 -4.02 5.89 -18.33
N TYR A 313 -3.29 6.29 -17.28
CA TYR A 313 -2.20 7.25 -17.38
C TYR A 313 -0.95 6.64 -18.04
N ALA A 314 -0.61 5.41 -17.69
CA ALA A 314 0.52 4.69 -18.28
C ALA A 314 0.16 3.99 -19.59
N GLN A 315 -1.13 3.96 -19.99
CA GLN A 315 -1.65 3.31 -21.20
C GLN A 315 -1.26 1.82 -21.26
N ILE A 316 -1.42 1.09 -20.17
CA ILE A 316 -1.04 -0.32 -20.04
C ILE A 316 -2.25 -1.22 -19.75
N PRO A 317 -2.20 -2.50 -20.15
CA PRO A 317 -3.27 -3.43 -19.87
C PRO A 317 -3.34 -3.79 -18.37
N PHE A 318 -4.51 -4.24 -17.92
CA PHE A 318 -4.80 -4.63 -16.54
C PHE A 318 -3.76 -5.59 -15.96
N ALA A 319 -3.36 -6.64 -16.70
CA ALA A 319 -2.38 -7.61 -16.22
C ALA A 319 -1.01 -7.00 -15.88
N GLN A 320 -0.61 -5.92 -16.54
CA GLN A 320 0.62 -5.18 -16.21
C GLN A 320 0.39 -4.22 -15.04
N ALA A 321 -0.74 -3.50 -15.03
CA ALA A 321 -1.03 -2.52 -14.00
C ALA A 321 -1.21 -3.14 -12.61
N ILE A 322 -1.86 -4.30 -12.55
CA ILE A 322 -2.19 -4.98 -11.28
C ILE A 322 -0.94 -5.30 -10.44
N VAL A 323 0.22 -5.49 -11.08
CA VAL A 323 1.50 -5.75 -10.39
C VAL A 323 1.82 -4.66 -9.38
N ALA A 324 1.55 -3.39 -9.73
CA ALA A 324 1.85 -2.23 -8.91
C ALA A 324 0.97 -2.11 -7.64
N ALA A 325 -0.18 -2.80 -7.61
CA ALA A 325 -1.10 -2.84 -6.47
C ALA A 325 -1.17 -4.22 -5.78
N THR A 326 -0.36 -5.20 -6.20
CA THR A 326 -0.40 -6.57 -5.67
C THR A 326 1.00 -7.10 -5.36
N HIS A 327 1.75 -7.54 -6.37
CA HIS A 327 3.08 -8.13 -6.17
C HIS A 327 4.13 -7.11 -5.72
N ALA A 328 4.12 -5.90 -6.25
CA ALA A 328 5.09 -4.88 -5.85
C ALA A 328 4.94 -4.47 -4.38
N PRO A 329 3.72 -4.15 -3.85
CA PRO A 329 3.56 -3.91 -2.41
C PRO A 329 3.82 -5.16 -1.56
N ALA A 330 3.45 -6.38 -2.00
CA ALA A 330 3.79 -7.61 -1.28
C ALA A 330 5.31 -7.78 -1.15
N ARG A 331 6.06 -7.54 -2.23
CA ARG A 331 7.54 -7.55 -2.25
C ARG A 331 8.12 -6.47 -1.34
N LEU A 332 7.49 -5.29 -1.30
CA LEU A 332 7.95 -4.20 -0.43
C LEU A 332 7.95 -4.62 1.04
N ILE A 333 6.92 -5.31 1.48
CA ILE A 333 6.76 -5.73 2.89
C ILE A 333 7.24 -7.16 3.16
N GLY A 334 7.91 -7.82 2.19
CA GLY A 334 8.49 -9.17 2.36
C GLY A 334 7.49 -10.33 2.36
N HIS A 335 6.29 -10.12 1.80
CA HIS A 335 5.20 -11.11 1.78
C HIS A 335 4.97 -11.73 0.38
N GLU A 336 5.86 -11.50 -0.59
CA GLU A 336 5.70 -11.93 -1.99
C GLU A 336 5.68 -13.44 -2.19
N SER A 337 6.13 -14.22 -1.20
CA SER A 337 6.05 -15.69 -1.23
C SER A 337 4.64 -16.22 -0.99
N GLU A 338 3.78 -15.43 -0.33
CA GLU A 338 2.45 -15.86 0.08
C GLU A 338 1.31 -15.12 -0.63
N MET A 339 1.52 -13.86 -1.06
CA MET A 339 0.48 -13.00 -1.64
C MET A 339 0.99 -12.19 -2.83
N GLY A 340 0.07 -11.54 -3.53
CA GLY A 340 0.37 -10.67 -4.68
C GLY A 340 0.50 -11.41 -6.01
N ARG A 341 0.31 -12.74 -6.04
CA ARG A 341 0.28 -13.56 -7.27
C ARG A 341 -0.77 -14.65 -7.24
N VAL A 342 -1.32 -14.98 -8.41
CA VAL A 342 -2.19 -16.16 -8.60
C VAL A 342 -1.30 -17.33 -9.03
N THR A 343 -0.64 -17.95 -8.04
CA THR A 343 0.27 -19.08 -8.25
C THR A 343 0.01 -20.17 -7.23
N ARG A 344 0.34 -21.40 -7.59
CA ARG A 344 0.18 -22.56 -6.71
C ARG A 344 0.89 -22.37 -5.36
N GLY A 345 0.17 -22.64 -4.28
CA GLY A 345 0.65 -22.51 -2.91
C GLY A 345 0.45 -21.11 -2.29
N ALA A 346 0.24 -20.06 -3.10
CA ALA A 346 -0.09 -18.74 -2.57
C ALA A 346 -1.43 -18.76 -1.84
N ARG A 347 -1.66 -17.81 -0.95
CA ARG A 347 -2.95 -17.59 -0.29
C ARG A 347 -4.02 -17.30 -1.35
N ALA A 348 -5.21 -17.83 -1.15
CA ALA A 348 -6.34 -17.53 -2.02
C ALA A 348 -6.95 -16.17 -1.62
N ASP A 349 -6.13 -15.13 -1.74
CA ASP A 349 -6.46 -13.72 -1.55
C ASP A 349 -6.62 -13.13 -2.95
N LEU A 350 -7.87 -13.02 -3.42
CA LEU A 350 -8.20 -12.75 -4.81
C LEU A 350 -9.20 -11.59 -4.93
N SER A 351 -9.07 -10.85 -6.02
CA SER A 351 -10.04 -9.84 -6.46
C SER A 351 -10.67 -10.25 -7.80
N PHE A 352 -11.96 -9.97 -7.94
CA PHE A 352 -12.76 -10.32 -9.10
C PHE A 352 -13.29 -9.05 -9.76
N TRP A 353 -13.14 -8.95 -11.05
CA TRP A 353 -13.39 -7.74 -11.81
C TRP A 353 -14.33 -8.02 -12.98
N ASP A 354 -15.24 -7.09 -13.26
CA ASP A 354 -16.00 -7.12 -14.49
C ASP A 354 -15.16 -6.66 -15.69
N ARG A 355 -15.75 -6.68 -16.89
CA ARG A 355 -15.08 -6.27 -18.14
C ARG A 355 -14.71 -4.78 -18.19
N GLU A 356 -15.27 -3.94 -17.33
CA GLU A 356 -15.00 -2.51 -17.21
C GLU A 356 -14.04 -2.20 -16.05
N TYR A 357 -13.51 -3.27 -15.43
CA TYR A 357 -12.64 -3.22 -14.24
C TYR A 357 -13.32 -2.61 -13.01
N GLY A 358 -14.61 -2.86 -12.84
CA GLY A 358 -15.31 -2.70 -11.57
C GLY A 358 -15.13 -3.94 -10.68
N VAL A 359 -14.95 -3.74 -9.38
CA VAL A 359 -14.82 -4.84 -8.43
C VAL A 359 -16.18 -5.51 -8.21
N ILE A 360 -16.27 -6.82 -8.48
CA ILE A 360 -17.50 -7.62 -8.32
C ILE A 360 -17.44 -8.58 -7.13
N ALA A 361 -16.26 -8.99 -6.70
CA ALA A 361 -16.07 -9.76 -5.48
C ALA A 361 -14.65 -9.66 -4.96
N THR A 362 -14.45 -10.01 -3.69
CA THR A 362 -13.15 -10.10 -3.04
C THR A 362 -13.12 -11.33 -2.15
N MET A 363 -12.04 -12.07 -2.22
CA MET A 363 -11.83 -13.31 -1.48
C MET A 363 -10.57 -13.19 -0.63
N VAL A 364 -10.65 -13.57 0.63
CA VAL A 364 -9.53 -13.60 1.57
C VAL A 364 -9.43 -14.99 2.17
N GLY A 365 -8.28 -15.66 2.01
CA GLY A 365 -8.06 -17.01 2.49
C GLY A 365 -9.07 -18.03 1.95
N GLY A 366 -9.49 -17.86 0.70
CA GLY A 366 -10.46 -18.75 0.06
C GLY A 366 -11.92 -18.51 0.44
N ARG A 367 -12.23 -17.43 1.16
CA ARG A 367 -13.59 -17.03 1.55
C ARG A 367 -13.97 -15.70 0.93
N PHE A 368 -15.16 -15.60 0.35
CA PHE A 368 -15.69 -14.32 -0.12
C PHE A 368 -16.00 -13.41 1.08
N VAL A 369 -15.32 -12.26 1.13
CA VAL A 369 -15.53 -11.20 2.13
C VAL A 369 -16.35 -10.03 1.55
N TYR A 370 -16.43 -9.95 0.24
CA TYR A 370 -17.31 -9.08 -0.52
C TYR A 370 -17.75 -9.84 -1.78
N ASN A 371 -19.05 -9.83 -2.08
CA ASN A 371 -19.61 -10.60 -3.21
C ASN A 371 -20.85 -9.93 -3.78
N ARG A 372 -20.78 -9.51 -5.03
CA ARG A 372 -21.90 -9.04 -5.86
C ARG A 372 -22.27 -10.04 -6.96
N LEU A 373 -21.59 -11.19 -7.00
CA LEU A 373 -21.94 -12.26 -7.92
C LEU A 373 -23.29 -12.84 -7.46
N GLU A 374 -24.21 -13.07 -8.39
CA GLU A 374 -25.53 -13.68 -8.13
C GLU A 374 -25.44 -15.19 -7.81
N VAL A 375 -24.33 -15.62 -7.21
CA VAL A 375 -24.07 -17.02 -6.87
C VAL A 375 -24.22 -17.19 -5.36
N PRO A 376 -24.93 -18.23 -4.87
CA PRO A 376 -25.07 -18.49 -3.44
C PRO A 376 -23.70 -18.63 -2.76
N VAL A 377 -23.53 -17.97 -1.63
CA VAL A 377 -22.33 -18.05 -0.77
C VAL A 377 -22.33 -19.35 0.01
#